data_b70398e56a0ee466183b64a9e26a415e
#
_entry.id   b70398e56a0ee466183b64a9e26a415e
#
_cell.length_a   1.000
_cell.length_b   1.000
_cell.length_c   1.000
_cell.angle_alpha   90.00
_cell.angle_beta   90.00
_cell.angle_gamma   90.00
#
_symmetry.space_group_name_H-M   'P 1'
#
loop_
_entity.id
_entity.type
_entity.pdbx_description
1 polymer ?
#
loop_
_entity_poly.entity_id
_entity_poly.type
_entity_poly.pdbx_seq_one_letter_code
_entity_poly.pdbx_strand_id
1 'polypeptide(L)'
;MAKNIHITPNPVTLEGYQAILKPSKFGYSLKAVVDQEIVDKLETERADCLKWAESKLKNPKRSTLRPEPWEEVSEGKFIIKFSWAEDKRPPVVDTEGTPITNVDVPVYEGSKVKLGFHQKPYILRDGVTYGTSLKLSGVQIVSIQTGAGIDSGDLDEDGVAELFGKTNGFKADDPNVTPDLAPSSVEDDDF
;
A
#
# COMPACT_ATOMS: atom_id res chain seq x y z
N MET A 1 16.68 17.85 12.28
CA MET A 1 15.23 18.03 12.14
C MET A 1 14.47 17.02 12.98
N ALA A 2 13.41 17.47 13.60
CA ALA A 2 12.52 16.54 14.31
C ALA A 2 11.73 15.71 13.29
N LYS A 3 11.46 14.47 13.65
CA LYS A 3 10.67 13.59 12.79
C LYS A 3 9.18 13.86 13.00
N ASN A 4 8.48 14.13 11.91
CA ASN A 4 7.01 14.21 11.90
C ASN A 4 6.49 12.89 11.36
N ILE A 5 5.93 12.07 12.25
CA ILE A 5 5.35 10.80 11.82
C ILE A 5 3.95 11.06 11.32
N HIS A 6 3.74 10.72 10.06
CA HIS A 6 2.41 10.78 9.44
C HIS A 6 1.76 9.41 9.56
N ILE A 7 0.52 9.39 9.98
CA ILE A 7 -0.25 8.15 10.11
C ILE A 7 -1.48 8.30 9.23
N THR A 8 -1.73 7.30 8.37
CA THR A 8 -2.92 7.32 7.54
C THR A 8 -4.14 7.12 8.43
N PRO A 9 -5.10 8.07 8.43
CA PRO A 9 -6.27 7.96 9.31
C PRO A 9 -7.21 6.84 8.89
N ASN A 10 -7.23 6.52 7.61
CA ASN A 10 -8.05 5.44 7.06
C ASN A 10 -7.12 4.43 6.38
N PRO A 11 -7.55 3.16 6.27
CA PRO A 11 -6.74 2.19 5.55
C PRO A 11 -6.52 2.62 4.10
N VAL A 12 -5.30 2.38 3.62
CA VAL A 12 -4.95 2.66 2.22
C VAL A 12 -4.73 1.35 1.49
N THR A 13 -4.94 1.36 0.18
CA THR A 13 -4.83 0.15 -0.64
C THR A 13 -3.42 0.04 -1.20
N LEU A 14 -2.85 -1.16 -1.09
CA LEU A 14 -1.56 -1.46 -1.70
C LEU A 14 -1.74 -1.58 -3.21
N GLU A 15 -0.83 -0.99 -3.96
CA GLU A 15 -0.92 -0.95 -5.42
C GLU A 15 0.37 -1.50 -6.03
N GLY A 16 0.22 -2.41 -6.99
CA GLY A 16 1.37 -2.97 -7.67
C GLY A 16 2.15 -3.98 -6.85
N TYR A 17 3.37 -4.26 -7.28
CA TYR A 17 4.21 -5.27 -6.65
C TYR A 17 4.64 -4.87 -5.24
N GLN A 18 4.52 -5.80 -4.32
CA GLN A 18 4.88 -5.60 -2.92
C GLN A 18 5.90 -6.63 -2.48
N ALA A 19 6.84 -6.21 -1.63
CA ALA A 19 7.82 -7.09 -1.01
C ALA A 19 7.96 -6.65 0.45
N ILE A 20 6.93 -6.91 1.26
CA ILE A 20 6.81 -6.36 2.60
C ILE A 20 7.38 -7.29 3.66
N LEU A 21 6.97 -8.55 3.68
CA LEU A 21 7.43 -9.51 4.66
C LEU A 21 8.61 -10.34 4.15
N LYS A 22 8.68 -10.56 2.82
CA LYS A 22 9.78 -11.23 2.17
C LYS A 22 10.44 -10.28 1.18
N PRO A 23 11.76 -10.24 1.09
CA PRO A 23 12.43 -9.38 0.12
C PRO A 23 12.33 -9.98 -1.29
N SER A 24 12.32 -9.09 -2.28
CA SER A 24 12.56 -9.47 -3.66
C SER A 24 14.07 -9.48 -3.91
N LYS A 25 14.46 -9.78 -5.14
CA LYS A 25 15.88 -9.68 -5.50
C LYS A 25 16.39 -8.23 -5.41
N PHE A 26 15.48 -7.26 -5.33
CA PHE A 26 15.80 -5.84 -5.17
C PHE A 26 15.61 -5.35 -3.74
N GLY A 27 15.33 -6.23 -2.79
CA GLY A 27 15.08 -5.86 -1.41
C GLY A 27 13.60 -5.72 -1.10
N TYR A 28 13.31 -5.00 -0.03
CA TYR A 28 11.92 -4.81 0.42
C TYR A 28 11.33 -3.55 -0.18
N SER A 29 10.02 -3.58 -0.45
CA SER A 29 9.31 -2.41 -0.96
C SER A 29 7.82 -2.49 -0.64
N LEU A 30 7.21 -1.29 -0.58
CA LEU A 30 5.77 -1.16 -0.38
C LEU A 30 5.29 0.03 -1.20
N LYS A 31 4.19 -0.14 -1.93
CA LYS A 31 3.53 0.94 -2.67
C LYS A 31 2.09 1.02 -2.23
N ALA A 32 1.61 2.22 -1.99
CA ALA A 32 0.23 2.42 -1.55
C ALA A 32 -0.37 3.66 -2.20
N VAL A 33 -1.69 3.63 -2.35
CA VAL A 33 -2.45 4.78 -2.87
C VAL A 33 -2.91 5.61 -1.69
N VAL A 34 -2.59 6.90 -1.71
CA VAL A 34 -3.03 7.86 -0.70
C VAL A 34 -3.80 8.98 -1.37
N ASP A 35 -4.56 9.74 -0.57
CA ASP A 35 -5.37 10.82 -1.12
C ASP A 35 -4.64 12.17 -1.05
N GLN A 36 -5.28 13.18 -1.62
CA GLN A 36 -4.73 14.54 -1.71
C GLN A 36 -4.41 15.13 -0.34
N GLU A 37 -5.21 14.83 0.67
CA GLU A 37 -5.01 15.41 2.00
C GLU A 37 -3.64 15.04 2.58
N ILE A 38 -3.24 13.79 2.41
CA ILE A 38 -1.94 13.32 2.90
C ILE A 38 -0.82 14.01 2.12
N VAL A 39 -0.96 14.10 0.80
CA VAL A 39 0.06 14.70 -0.06
C VAL A 39 0.20 16.20 0.23
N ASP A 40 -0.90 16.89 0.52
CA ASP A 40 -0.84 18.31 0.88
C ASP A 40 0.04 18.55 2.12
N LYS A 41 -0.10 17.67 3.12
CA LYS A 41 0.73 17.74 4.31
C LYS A 41 2.20 17.49 3.98
N LEU A 42 2.45 16.51 3.11
CA LEU A 42 3.81 16.17 2.69
C LEU A 42 4.45 17.29 1.88
N GLU A 43 3.68 17.96 1.03
CA GLU A 43 4.21 19.08 0.24
C GLU A 43 4.61 20.26 1.12
N THR A 44 3.81 20.56 2.13
CA THR A 44 4.13 21.61 3.07
C THR A 44 5.43 21.29 3.83
N GLU A 45 5.54 20.05 4.30
CA GLU A 45 6.73 19.61 5.01
C GLU A 45 7.96 19.56 4.09
N ARG A 46 7.74 19.17 2.83
CA ARG A 46 8.82 19.08 1.85
C ARG A 46 9.52 20.42 1.65
N ALA A 47 8.76 21.51 1.65
CA ALA A 47 9.34 22.83 1.49
C ALA A 47 10.40 23.12 2.57
N ASP A 48 10.11 22.76 3.82
CA ASP A 48 11.05 22.93 4.92
C ASP A 48 12.25 21.99 4.80
N CYS A 49 12.00 20.74 4.39
CA CYS A 49 13.06 19.76 4.16
C CYS A 49 14.04 20.26 3.09
N LEU A 50 13.51 20.82 2.00
CA LEU A 50 14.33 21.31 0.91
C LEU A 50 15.16 22.53 1.32
N LYS A 51 14.60 23.41 2.13
CA LYS A 51 15.36 24.56 2.66
C LYS A 51 16.55 24.07 3.48
N TRP A 52 16.32 23.07 4.32
CA TRP A 52 17.40 22.51 5.11
C TRP A 52 18.48 21.90 4.22
N ALA A 53 18.09 21.11 3.22
CA ALA A 53 19.03 20.47 2.31
C ALA A 53 19.83 21.51 1.53
N GLU A 54 19.16 22.55 1.03
CA GLU A 54 19.80 23.61 0.25
C GLU A 54 20.87 24.32 1.08
N SER A 55 20.66 24.45 2.38
CA SER A 55 21.67 25.07 3.26
C SER A 55 22.91 24.20 3.44
N LYS A 56 22.87 22.95 3.07
CA LYS A 56 23.98 22.00 3.22
C LYS A 56 24.64 21.61 1.90
N LEU A 57 24.16 22.14 0.77
CA LEU A 57 24.72 21.78 -0.53
C LEU A 57 26.11 22.34 -0.71
N LYS A 58 27.00 21.60 -1.38
CA LYS A 58 28.36 22.04 -1.69
C LYS A 58 28.36 23.18 -2.69
N ASN A 59 27.44 23.10 -3.67
CA ASN A 59 27.35 24.11 -4.73
C ASN A 59 25.91 24.38 -5.07
N PRO A 60 25.21 25.25 -4.31
CA PRO A 60 23.78 25.48 -4.55
C PRO A 60 23.47 25.98 -5.96
N LYS A 61 24.40 26.65 -6.62
CA LYS A 61 24.16 27.15 -7.97
C LYS A 61 24.14 26.07 -9.04
N ARG A 62 24.72 24.91 -8.74
CA ARG A 62 24.77 23.78 -9.65
C ARG A 62 23.96 22.60 -9.11
N SER A 63 23.02 22.87 -8.23
CA SER A 63 22.24 21.83 -7.59
C SER A 63 21.15 21.30 -8.53
N THR A 64 20.79 20.04 -8.33
CA THR A 64 19.71 19.37 -9.03
C THR A 64 18.71 18.86 -8.01
N LEU A 65 17.46 19.29 -8.14
CA LEU A 65 16.38 18.83 -7.27
C LEU A 65 15.74 17.59 -7.88
N ARG A 66 15.66 16.51 -7.11
CA ARG A 66 14.99 15.29 -7.53
C ARG A 66 13.47 15.45 -7.38
N PRO A 67 12.69 14.73 -8.20
CA PRO A 67 11.22 14.78 -8.08
C PRO A 67 10.75 14.31 -6.70
N GLU A 68 9.56 14.73 -6.33
CA GLU A 68 8.93 14.29 -5.09
C GLU A 68 8.70 12.76 -5.10
N PRO A 69 8.70 12.13 -3.91
CA PRO A 69 8.55 10.67 -3.81
C PRO A 69 7.09 10.19 -3.87
N TRP A 70 6.23 10.95 -4.49
CA TRP A 70 4.85 10.55 -4.76
C TRP A 70 4.48 10.93 -6.17
N GLU A 71 3.52 10.21 -6.73
CA GLU A 71 3.11 10.42 -8.11
C GLU A 71 1.59 10.36 -8.23
N GLU A 72 1.00 11.37 -8.86
CA GLU A 72 -0.44 11.39 -9.07
C GLU A 72 -0.82 10.36 -10.14
N VAL A 73 -1.80 9.50 -9.81
CA VAL A 73 -2.24 8.44 -10.71
C VAL A 73 -3.68 8.65 -11.19
N SER A 74 -4.45 9.43 -10.43
CA SER A 74 -5.77 9.88 -10.84
C SER A 74 -6.09 11.11 -10.01
N GLU A 75 -7.17 11.81 -10.35
CA GLU A 75 -7.51 13.05 -9.65
C GLU A 75 -7.62 12.82 -8.14
N GLY A 76 -6.78 13.52 -7.38
CA GLY A 76 -6.78 13.42 -5.93
C GLY A 76 -6.20 12.13 -5.36
N LYS A 77 -5.62 11.26 -6.19
CA LYS A 77 -5.03 10.00 -5.74
C LYS A 77 -3.58 9.90 -6.17
N PHE A 78 -2.74 9.50 -5.22
CA PHE A 78 -1.30 9.44 -5.42
C PHE A 78 -0.75 8.10 -4.97
N ILE A 79 0.31 7.63 -5.64
CA ILE A 79 1.06 6.47 -5.17
C ILE A 79 2.27 6.97 -4.41
N ILE A 80 2.47 6.44 -3.21
CA ILE A 80 3.71 6.64 -2.45
C ILE A 80 4.43 5.30 -2.39
N LYS A 81 5.76 5.38 -2.38
CA LYS A 81 6.60 4.19 -2.42
C LYS A 81 7.63 4.23 -1.31
N PHE A 82 7.83 3.10 -0.66
CA PHE A 82 8.84 2.92 0.36
C PHE A 82 9.74 1.75 -0.02
N SER A 83 11.00 1.81 0.39
CA SER A 83 11.92 0.68 0.25
C SER A 83 12.85 0.68 1.46
N TRP A 84 13.34 -0.50 1.85
CA TRP A 84 14.23 -0.60 3.00
C TRP A 84 15.10 -1.84 2.90
N ALA A 85 16.17 -1.82 3.70
CA ALA A 85 17.10 -2.93 3.78
C ALA A 85 16.67 -3.90 4.88
N GLU A 86 17.25 -5.08 4.87
CA GLU A 86 16.95 -6.14 5.83
C GLU A 86 17.15 -5.68 7.28
N ASP A 87 18.19 -4.92 7.54
CA ASP A 87 18.52 -4.46 8.89
C ASP A 87 17.67 -3.24 9.34
N LYS A 88 16.82 -2.73 8.46
CA LYS A 88 15.99 -1.54 8.76
C LYS A 88 14.52 -1.79 8.52
N ARG A 89 14.08 -3.01 8.78
CA ARG A 89 12.70 -3.42 8.56
C ARG A 89 11.75 -2.71 9.51
N PRO A 90 10.70 -2.06 8.98
CA PRO A 90 9.68 -1.46 9.85
C PRO A 90 8.84 -2.55 10.51
N PRO A 91 8.33 -2.31 11.71
CA PRO A 91 7.40 -3.26 12.35
C PRO A 91 6.13 -3.40 11.51
N VAL A 92 5.65 -4.64 11.38
CA VAL A 92 4.39 -4.95 10.71
C VAL A 92 3.50 -5.64 11.72
N VAL A 93 2.34 -5.08 11.99
CA VAL A 93 1.44 -5.58 13.01
C VAL A 93 0.04 -5.84 12.43
N ASP A 94 -0.76 -6.61 13.14
CA ASP A 94 -2.15 -6.85 12.77
C ASP A 94 -3.07 -5.77 13.39
N THR A 95 -4.38 -5.96 13.25
CA THR A 95 -5.35 -4.97 13.74
C THR A 95 -5.36 -4.82 15.25
N GLU A 96 -4.79 -5.77 15.98
CA GLU A 96 -4.70 -5.70 17.44
C GLU A 96 -3.32 -5.24 17.90
N GLY A 97 -2.44 -4.89 16.97
CA GLY A 97 -1.09 -4.45 17.30
C GLY A 97 -0.11 -5.59 17.53
N THR A 98 -0.50 -6.83 17.23
CA THR A 98 0.39 -7.97 17.40
C THR A 98 1.36 -8.06 16.23
N PRO A 99 2.68 -8.18 16.49
CA PRO A 99 3.64 -8.27 15.39
C PRO A 99 3.41 -9.50 14.51
N ILE A 100 3.49 -9.31 13.22
CA ILE A 100 3.38 -10.40 12.25
C ILE A 100 4.78 -10.92 11.99
N THR A 101 5.05 -12.16 12.42
CA THR A 101 6.37 -12.77 12.26
C THR A 101 6.40 -13.80 11.14
N ASN A 102 5.23 -14.28 10.71
CA ASN A 102 5.16 -15.25 9.62
C ASN A 102 5.35 -14.54 8.29
N VAL A 103 6.51 -14.75 7.66
CA VAL A 103 6.84 -14.10 6.38
C VAL A 103 6.04 -14.63 5.21
N ASP A 104 5.30 -15.71 5.39
CA ASP A 104 4.47 -16.29 4.31
C ASP A 104 3.08 -15.67 4.24
N VAL A 105 2.75 -14.74 5.13
CA VAL A 105 1.49 -14.01 5.06
C VAL A 105 1.46 -13.20 3.75
N PRO A 106 0.45 -13.42 2.88
CA PRO A 106 0.44 -12.84 1.52
C PRO A 106 -0.06 -11.40 1.52
N VAL A 107 0.81 -10.46 1.82
CA VAL A 107 0.47 -9.04 1.80
C VAL A 107 0.81 -8.49 0.41
N TYR A 108 -0.16 -8.55 -0.50
CA TYR A 108 0.02 -8.19 -1.90
C TYR A 108 -0.92 -7.07 -2.33
N GLU A 109 -0.86 -6.75 -3.61
CA GLU A 109 -1.72 -5.72 -4.21
C GLU A 109 -3.19 -5.94 -3.82
N GLY A 110 -3.87 -4.85 -3.48
CA GLY A 110 -5.27 -4.88 -3.07
C GLY A 110 -5.46 -5.01 -1.57
N SER A 111 -4.43 -5.41 -0.82
CA SER A 111 -4.51 -5.46 0.63
C SER A 111 -4.64 -4.05 1.19
N LYS A 112 -5.32 -3.92 2.32
CA LYS A 112 -5.51 -2.62 2.97
C LYS A 112 -4.68 -2.54 4.23
N VAL A 113 -3.98 -1.41 4.39
CA VAL A 113 -3.05 -1.22 5.51
C VAL A 113 -3.16 0.22 6.01
N LYS A 114 -2.76 0.41 7.26
CA LYS A 114 -2.48 1.75 7.78
C LYS A 114 -0.98 1.89 7.87
N LEU A 115 -0.49 3.08 7.51
CA LEU A 115 0.94 3.34 7.44
C LEU A 115 1.33 4.42 8.43
N GLY A 116 2.49 4.23 9.08
CA GLY A 116 3.16 5.29 9.81
C GLY A 116 4.48 5.55 9.09
N PHE A 117 4.74 6.78 8.72
CA PHE A 117 5.94 7.12 7.94
C PHE A 117 6.35 8.56 8.18
N HIS A 118 7.56 8.90 7.75
CA HIS A 118 8.03 10.28 7.83
C HIS A 118 8.80 10.63 6.56
N GLN A 119 8.89 11.93 6.30
CA GLN A 119 9.64 12.47 5.19
C GLN A 119 10.95 13.05 5.71
N LYS A 120 12.04 12.82 4.99
CA LYS A 120 13.32 13.40 5.35
C LYS A 120 14.06 13.88 4.12
N PRO A 121 14.87 14.95 4.27
CA PRO A 121 15.69 15.42 3.16
C PRO A 121 16.90 14.52 2.98
N TYR A 122 17.46 14.52 1.77
CA TYR A 122 18.71 13.83 1.49
C TYR A 122 19.54 14.64 0.50
N ILE A 123 20.84 14.38 0.53
CA ILE A 123 21.80 14.93 -0.42
C ILE A 123 22.65 13.76 -0.88
N LEU A 124 22.80 13.59 -2.18
CA LEU A 124 23.60 12.50 -2.72
C LEU A 124 25.09 12.78 -2.53
N ARG A 125 25.92 11.77 -2.84
CA ARG A 125 27.37 11.86 -2.64
C ARG A 125 28.02 12.97 -3.44
N ASP A 126 27.42 13.37 -4.56
CA ASP A 126 27.95 14.48 -5.38
C ASP A 126 27.86 15.82 -4.65
N GLY A 127 27.05 15.91 -3.60
CA GLY A 127 26.88 17.12 -2.81
C GLY A 127 26.01 18.18 -3.45
N VAL A 128 25.43 17.90 -4.62
CA VAL A 128 24.61 18.85 -5.37
C VAL A 128 23.25 18.31 -5.79
N THR A 129 23.05 17.00 -5.75
CA THR A 129 21.74 16.39 -6.03
C THR A 129 21.02 16.15 -4.71
N TYR A 130 19.80 16.64 -4.59
CA TYR A 130 19.08 16.59 -3.32
C TYR A 130 17.58 16.41 -3.55
N GLY A 131 16.87 16.06 -2.50
CA GLY A 131 15.43 15.88 -2.54
C GLY A 131 14.92 15.40 -1.20
N THR A 132 13.72 14.82 -1.21
CA THR A 132 13.15 14.22 -0.02
C THR A 132 12.78 12.78 -0.31
N SER A 133 12.81 11.95 0.73
CA SER A 133 12.40 10.55 0.64
C SER A 133 11.42 10.25 1.76
N LEU A 134 10.60 9.24 1.56
CA LEU A 134 9.67 8.78 2.57
C LEU A 134 10.25 7.51 3.21
N LYS A 135 10.18 7.47 4.54
CA LYS A 135 10.69 6.33 5.32
C LYS A 135 9.54 5.74 6.12
N LEU A 136 9.35 4.44 5.95
CA LEU A 136 8.27 3.72 6.63
C LEU A 136 8.67 3.45 8.07
N SER A 137 7.80 3.84 9.00
CA SER A 137 8.03 3.64 10.43
C SER A 137 7.27 2.45 10.96
N GLY A 138 6.16 2.08 10.33
CA GLY A 138 5.39 0.91 10.73
C GLY A 138 4.22 0.69 9.79
N VAL A 139 3.71 -0.55 9.80
CA VAL A 139 2.58 -0.96 8.96
C VAL A 139 1.60 -1.73 9.83
N GLN A 140 0.32 -1.39 9.74
CA GLN A 140 -0.74 -2.18 10.34
C GLN A 140 -1.57 -2.81 9.21
N ILE A 141 -1.60 -4.14 9.16
CA ILE A 141 -2.36 -4.86 8.14
C ILE A 141 -3.82 -4.88 8.58
N VAL A 142 -4.71 -4.31 7.76
CA VAL A 142 -6.14 -4.25 8.07
C VAL A 142 -6.89 -5.38 7.39
N SER A 143 -6.60 -5.61 6.11
CA SER A 143 -7.18 -6.76 5.39
C SER A 143 -6.21 -7.24 4.33
N ILE A 144 -6.24 -8.54 4.07
CA ILE A 144 -5.33 -9.18 3.11
C ILE A 144 -6.11 -9.56 1.86
N GLN A 145 -5.54 -9.21 0.71
CA GLN A 145 -6.06 -9.64 -0.58
C GLN A 145 -5.10 -10.70 -1.10
N THR A 146 -5.60 -11.90 -1.31
CA THR A 146 -4.77 -13.01 -1.77
C THR A 146 -4.80 -13.09 -3.28
N GLY A 147 -3.85 -12.41 -3.93
CA GLY A 147 -3.75 -12.45 -5.38
C GLY A 147 -3.54 -13.85 -5.92
N ALA A 148 -2.82 -14.68 -5.16
CA ALA A 148 -2.55 -16.05 -5.56
C ALA A 148 -3.84 -16.87 -5.72
N GLY A 149 -4.84 -16.67 -4.86
CA GLY A 149 -6.11 -17.34 -4.97
C GLY A 149 -6.88 -16.94 -6.23
N ILE A 150 -6.70 -15.70 -6.66
CA ILE A 150 -7.35 -15.20 -7.87
C ILE A 150 -6.72 -15.82 -9.11
N ASP A 151 -5.40 -15.88 -9.14
CA ASP A 151 -4.67 -16.33 -10.32
C ASP A 151 -4.75 -17.83 -10.54
N SER A 152 -4.70 -18.60 -9.48
CA SER A 152 -4.59 -20.05 -9.58
C SER A 152 -5.91 -20.73 -9.91
N GLY A 153 -7.02 -20.13 -9.56
CA GLY A 153 -8.30 -20.79 -9.65
C GLY A 153 -8.48 -21.89 -8.61
N ASP A 154 -7.54 -22.03 -7.71
CA ASP A 154 -7.55 -23.06 -6.68
C ASP A 154 -8.14 -22.55 -5.38
N LEU A 155 -9.21 -21.78 -5.47
CA LEU A 155 -9.89 -21.26 -4.30
C LEU A 155 -10.65 -22.38 -3.59
N ASP A 156 -10.49 -22.46 -2.29
CA ASP A 156 -11.36 -23.30 -1.47
C ASP A 156 -12.67 -22.56 -1.21
N GLU A 157 -13.57 -23.20 -0.46
CA GLU A 157 -14.87 -22.60 -0.17
C GLU A 157 -14.76 -21.25 0.50
N ASP A 158 -13.82 -21.11 1.43
CA ASP A 158 -13.62 -19.85 2.14
C ASP A 158 -13.06 -18.79 1.21
N GLY A 159 -12.14 -19.15 0.34
CA GLY A 159 -11.57 -18.22 -0.64
C GLY A 159 -12.60 -17.69 -1.61
N VAL A 160 -13.51 -18.56 -2.08
CA VAL A 160 -14.59 -18.15 -2.98
C VAL A 160 -15.57 -17.23 -2.26
N ALA A 161 -15.94 -17.56 -1.03
CA ALA A 161 -16.85 -16.73 -0.25
C ALA A 161 -16.24 -15.34 0.00
N GLU A 162 -14.93 -15.30 0.25
CA GLU A 162 -14.22 -14.04 0.47
C GLU A 162 -14.16 -13.22 -0.81
N LEU A 163 -13.94 -13.87 -1.95
CA LEU A 163 -13.84 -13.18 -3.24
C LEU A 163 -15.14 -12.50 -3.64
N PHE A 164 -16.26 -13.19 -3.50
CA PHE A 164 -17.55 -12.67 -3.93
C PHE A 164 -18.35 -11.99 -2.83
N GLY A 165 -18.05 -12.30 -1.59
CA GLY A 165 -18.78 -11.77 -0.46
C GLY A 165 -20.21 -12.31 -0.39
N LYS A 166 -21.04 -11.63 0.34
CA LYS A 166 -22.47 -11.97 0.47
C LYS A 166 -23.30 -10.96 -0.31
N THR A 167 -24.17 -11.45 -1.15
CA THR A 167 -25.11 -10.62 -1.89
C THR A 167 -26.51 -11.18 -1.70
N ASN A 168 -27.51 -10.34 -1.94
CA ASN A 168 -28.89 -10.81 -1.91
C ASN A 168 -29.17 -11.62 -3.16
N GLY A 169 -29.91 -12.71 -3.02
CA GLY A 169 -30.26 -13.55 -4.16
C GLY A 169 -30.25 -15.01 -3.82
N PHE A 170 -29.74 -15.83 -4.73
CA PHE A 170 -29.75 -17.28 -4.61
C PHE A 170 -29.02 -17.77 -3.35
N LYS A 171 -29.67 -18.71 -2.65
CA LYS A 171 -29.09 -19.41 -1.49
C LYS A 171 -29.26 -20.90 -1.74
N ALA A 172 -28.18 -21.65 -1.62
CA ALA A 172 -28.17 -23.09 -1.89
C ALA A 172 -29.10 -23.88 -0.97
N ASP A 173 -29.31 -23.37 0.24
CA ASP A 173 -30.15 -24.05 1.24
C ASP A 173 -31.61 -23.60 1.22
N ASP A 174 -32.00 -22.74 0.30
CA ASP A 174 -33.36 -22.23 0.21
C ASP A 174 -34.26 -23.28 -0.42
N PRO A 175 -35.25 -23.83 0.30
CA PRO A 175 -36.13 -24.86 -0.25
C PRO A 175 -37.06 -24.36 -1.35
N ASN A 176 -37.15 -23.04 -1.54
CA ASN A 176 -37.97 -22.43 -2.57
C ASN A 176 -37.20 -22.19 -3.87
N VAL A 177 -35.90 -22.48 -3.90
CA VAL A 177 -35.08 -22.30 -5.09
C VAL A 177 -35.42 -23.39 -6.10
N THR A 178 -35.85 -22.96 -7.31
CA THR A 178 -36.05 -23.85 -8.44
C THR A 178 -34.78 -23.87 -9.27
N PRO A 179 -34.40 -25.06 -9.58
CA PRO A 179 -33.12 -25.06 -10.29
C PRO A 179 -33.27 -24.49 -11.69
N ASP A 180 -33.93 -24.00 -11.94
CA ASP A 180 -33.74 -23.18 -12.96
C ASP A 180 -33.19 -22.39 -13.36
N LEU A 181 -33.63 -22.71 -13.25
CA LEU A 181 -33.24 -21.66 -13.43
C LEU A 181 -33.04 -21.03 -13.55
N ALA A 182 -33.48 -21.55 -13.83
CA ALA A 182 -33.32 -20.51 -13.68
C ALA A 182 -33.31 -20.00 -13.60
N PRO A 183 -33.47 -20.32 -13.79
CA PRO A 183 -33.42 -19.49 -13.70
C PRO A 183 -33.39 -19.26 -13.60
N SER A 184 -34.02 -20.00 -14.21
CA SER A 184 -34.08 -19.51 -14.07
C SER A 184 -33.98 -19.54 -14.13
N SER A 185 -34.15 -20.12 -14.71
CA SER A 185 -34.20 -19.81 -14.64
C SER A 185 -34.13 -20.09 -14.91
N VAL A 186 -34.06 -20.44 -15.39
CA VAL A 186 -34.12 -20.32 -15.53
C VAL A 186 -34.02 -20.53 -15.73
N GLU A 187 -33.65 -20.54 -15.89
CA GLU A 187 -33.75 -20.39 -16.04
C GLU A 187 -33.36 -20.41 -16.23
N ASP A 188 -33.55 -20.91 -16.61
CA ASP A 188 -33.46 -20.63 -16.97
C ASP A 188 -32.98 -20.69 -17.30
N ASP A 189 -32.62 -20.85 -17.04
CA ASP A 189 -32.41 -20.43 -17.38
C ASP A 189 -31.86 -20.40 -17.59
N ASP A 190 -31.59 -20.69 -17.46
CA ASP A 190 -31.25 -20.19 -17.61
C ASP A 190 -30.71 -20.06 -17.63
N PHE A 191 -30.41 -20.38 -17.78
CA PHE A 191 -29.94 -19.86 -17.57
C PHE A 191 -29.87 -19.71 -17.63
#